data_163627a3031a239efc471f9c9ef202c5
#
_entry.id   163627a3031a239efc471f9c9ef202c5
#
_cell.length_a   1.000
_cell.length_b   1.000
_cell.length_c   1.000
_cell.angle_alpha   90.00
_cell.angle_beta   90.00
_cell.angle_gamma   90.00
#
_symmetry.space_group_name_H-M   'P 1'
#
loop_
_entity.id
_entity.type
_entity.pdbx_description
1 polymer ?
#
loop_
_entity_poly.entity_id
_entity_poly.type
_entity_poly.pdbx_seq_one_letter_code
_entity_poly.pdbx_strand_id
1 'polypeptide(L)'
;LITSDAAKEMLTIEHTYGIPQAALPGTQNFPSDYNYSNEVDRFRMSGYIWTEADQYRERVKQVFDKLLENETVWDPTMVVYEGHRDYERVKTLPWHEKYTVRQLWEAYSPSPGRHATHFFNWKTSDEIAWKRKYQIWMKWIKYFFDNGGTLVAGSDTAFIYALFGFALIRELELFQEAGIHPIDIIKIATTNAHKTLGNIELSNGIRKDAPADLAIIDGNPLDNFKVMYGTGIQSYSEEGLSITQRGGVQWTIKNGIIFDCKKLLHEVRDYVESQKGE
;
A
#
# COMPACT_ATOMS: atom_id res chain seq x y z
N LEU A 1 20.68 -6.63 1.48
CA LEU A 1 20.74 -7.59 0.37
C LEU A 1 20.12 -8.90 0.81
N ILE A 2 19.11 -9.37 0.10
CA ILE A 2 18.52 -10.69 0.34
C ILE A 2 19.52 -11.71 -0.18
N THR A 3 20.33 -12.26 0.71
CA THR A 3 21.16 -13.44 0.39
C THR A 3 20.32 -14.71 0.52
N SER A 4 20.74 -15.80 -0.12
CA SER A 4 20.04 -17.08 -0.03
C SER A 4 19.91 -17.60 1.42
N ASP A 5 20.82 -17.22 2.29
CA ASP A 5 20.81 -17.64 3.70
C ASP A 5 19.93 -16.72 4.55
N ALA A 6 19.94 -15.40 4.30
CA ALA A 6 19.05 -14.47 4.97
C ALA A 6 17.56 -14.76 4.67
N ALA A 7 17.22 -15.18 3.44
CA ALA A 7 15.86 -15.53 3.08
C ALA A 7 15.30 -16.74 3.88
N LYS A 8 16.15 -17.64 4.34
CA LYS A 8 15.74 -18.82 5.14
C LYS A 8 15.29 -18.47 6.56
N GLU A 9 15.73 -17.31 7.06
CA GLU A 9 15.43 -16.86 8.42
C GLU A 9 14.36 -15.77 8.44
N MET A 10 13.97 -15.24 7.27
CA MET A 10 12.99 -14.16 7.15
C MET A 10 11.58 -14.72 7.01
N LEU A 11 10.73 -14.45 8.00
CA LEU A 11 9.31 -14.79 7.94
C LEU A 11 8.57 -13.88 6.96
N THR A 12 8.87 -12.57 6.97
CA THR A 12 8.23 -11.56 6.12
C THR A 12 9.26 -10.68 5.43
N ILE A 13 8.88 -10.15 4.26
CA ILE A 13 9.57 -9.06 3.57
C ILE A 13 8.59 -7.92 3.43
N GLU A 14 9.04 -6.73 3.85
CA GLU A 14 8.30 -5.49 3.67
C GLU A 14 8.83 -4.74 2.44
N HIS A 15 7.91 -4.06 1.72
CA HIS A 15 8.25 -3.18 0.61
C HIS A 15 8.87 -3.92 -0.60
N THR A 16 9.92 -3.33 -1.17
CA THR A 16 10.51 -3.78 -2.43
C THR A 16 12.04 -3.80 -2.41
N TYR A 17 12.65 -3.26 -1.35
CA TYR A 17 14.11 -3.12 -1.30
C TYR A 17 14.80 -4.47 -1.13
N GLY A 18 15.96 -4.61 -1.78
CA GLY A 18 16.73 -5.84 -1.79
C GLY A 18 16.38 -6.82 -2.90
N ILE A 19 15.13 -6.87 -3.33
CA ILE A 19 14.68 -7.80 -4.41
C ILE A 19 15.40 -7.51 -5.74
N PRO A 20 15.28 -6.30 -6.34
CA PRO A 20 15.96 -6.03 -7.60
C PRO A 20 17.48 -6.02 -7.46
N GLN A 21 18.01 -5.58 -6.32
CA GLN A 21 19.45 -5.59 -6.07
C GLN A 21 20.03 -7.02 -6.07
N ALA A 22 19.29 -7.97 -5.49
CA ALA A 22 19.72 -9.39 -5.49
C ALA A 22 19.75 -10.02 -6.89
N ALA A 23 18.97 -9.47 -7.83
CA ALA A 23 18.92 -9.94 -9.19
C ALA A 23 20.04 -9.38 -10.08
N LEU A 24 20.70 -8.29 -9.71
CA LEU A 24 21.76 -7.68 -10.51
C LEU A 24 23.02 -8.58 -10.55
N PRO A 25 23.68 -8.70 -11.72
CA PRO A 25 24.86 -9.57 -11.86
C PRO A 25 26.08 -9.09 -11.06
N GLY A 26 26.19 -7.78 -10.84
CA GLY A 26 27.34 -7.24 -10.12
C GLY A 26 27.20 -5.74 -9.83
N THR A 27 28.20 -5.20 -9.13
CA THR A 27 28.22 -3.79 -8.70
C THR A 27 28.26 -2.80 -9.85
N GLN A 28 28.77 -3.21 -11.03
CA GLN A 28 28.78 -2.39 -12.24
C GLN A 28 27.38 -2.03 -12.76
N ASN A 29 26.34 -2.71 -12.29
CA ASN A 29 24.94 -2.42 -12.65
C ASN A 29 24.30 -1.34 -11.76
N PHE A 30 25.00 -0.91 -10.72
CA PHE A 30 24.58 0.21 -9.91
C PHE A 30 25.18 1.52 -10.43
N PRO A 31 24.49 2.66 -10.31
CA PRO A 31 25.10 3.95 -10.53
C PRO A 31 26.36 4.11 -9.67
N SER A 32 27.43 4.73 -10.23
CA SER A 32 28.74 4.80 -9.58
C SER A 32 28.74 5.61 -8.27
N ASP A 33 27.78 6.51 -8.14
CA ASP A 33 27.57 7.39 -6.98
C ASP A 33 26.43 6.92 -6.07
N TYR A 34 25.87 5.72 -6.32
CA TYR A 34 24.76 5.19 -5.55
C TYR A 34 25.16 4.87 -4.11
N ASN A 35 24.53 5.55 -3.17
CA ASN A 35 24.68 5.29 -1.75
C ASN A 35 23.36 4.79 -1.14
N TYR A 36 23.29 3.48 -0.88
CA TYR A 36 22.10 2.87 -0.29
C TYR A 36 21.74 3.41 1.10
N SER A 37 22.75 3.85 1.87
CA SER A 37 22.54 4.44 3.20
C SER A 37 22.01 5.87 3.14
N ASN A 38 22.11 6.53 1.99
CA ASN A 38 21.50 7.84 1.77
C ASN A 38 20.02 7.61 1.35
N GLU A 39 19.10 8.12 2.15
CA GLU A 39 17.68 7.92 1.91
C GLU A 39 17.20 8.52 0.58
N VAL A 40 17.61 9.74 0.27
CA VAL A 40 17.25 10.43 -0.98
C VAL A 40 17.71 9.63 -2.20
N ASP A 41 18.96 9.14 -2.18
CA ASP A 41 19.50 8.32 -3.27
C ASP A 41 18.80 6.98 -3.36
N ARG A 42 18.56 6.31 -2.23
CA ARG A 42 17.87 5.03 -2.18
C ARG A 42 16.48 5.11 -2.81
N PHE A 43 15.70 6.13 -2.48
CA PHE A 43 14.37 6.31 -3.05
C PHE A 43 14.43 6.71 -4.53
N ARG A 44 15.24 7.70 -4.89
CA ARG A 44 15.40 8.12 -6.29
C ARG A 44 15.83 6.94 -7.17
N MET A 45 16.87 6.23 -6.76
CA MET A 45 17.44 5.13 -7.55
C MET A 45 16.59 3.87 -7.56
N SER A 46 15.64 3.71 -6.65
CA SER A 46 14.76 2.54 -6.62
C SER A 46 14.00 2.33 -7.94
N GLY A 47 13.58 3.41 -8.60
CA GLY A 47 12.95 3.34 -9.93
C GLY A 47 13.91 2.82 -11.00
N TYR A 48 15.14 3.29 -11.00
CA TYR A 48 16.17 2.91 -11.96
C TYR A 48 16.66 1.48 -11.75
N ILE A 49 16.89 1.09 -10.49
CA ILE A 49 17.38 -0.27 -10.16
C ILE A 49 16.37 -1.34 -10.57
N TRP A 50 15.07 -1.12 -10.44
CA TRP A 50 14.05 -2.03 -10.93
C TRP A 50 14.06 -2.13 -12.47
N THR A 51 14.27 -1.01 -13.16
CA THR A 51 14.38 -0.98 -14.63
C THR A 51 15.63 -1.73 -15.10
N GLU A 52 16.74 -1.59 -14.37
CA GLU A 52 17.96 -2.35 -14.66
C GLU A 52 17.77 -3.84 -14.39
N ALA A 53 17.18 -4.21 -13.25
CA ALA A 53 16.92 -5.59 -12.91
C ALA A 53 15.98 -6.29 -13.92
N ASP A 54 15.03 -5.59 -14.53
CA ASP A 54 14.12 -6.15 -15.55
C ASP A 54 14.85 -6.62 -16.83
N GLN A 55 16.07 -6.17 -17.05
CA GLN A 55 16.93 -6.70 -18.11
C GLN A 55 17.43 -8.12 -17.80
N TYR A 56 17.44 -8.49 -16.51
CA TYR A 56 17.91 -9.79 -16.01
C TYR A 56 16.75 -10.62 -15.44
N ARG A 57 15.67 -10.75 -16.18
CA ARG A 57 14.40 -11.38 -15.73
C ARG A 57 14.56 -12.75 -15.12
N GLU A 58 15.43 -13.60 -15.71
CA GLU A 58 15.70 -14.94 -15.15
C GLU A 58 16.32 -14.86 -13.74
N ARG A 59 17.14 -13.85 -13.48
CA ARG A 59 17.72 -13.65 -12.15
C ARG A 59 16.69 -13.09 -11.17
N VAL A 60 15.82 -12.18 -11.61
CA VAL A 60 14.68 -11.73 -10.80
C VAL A 60 13.78 -12.90 -10.45
N LYS A 61 13.48 -13.77 -11.46
CA LYS A 61 12.71 -14.99 -11.23
C LYS A 61 13.37 -15.88 -10.18
N GLN A 62 14.68 -16.13 -10.28
CA GLN A 62 15.42 -16.92 -9.29
C GLN A 62 15.33 -16.35 -7.85
N VAL A 63 15.28 -15.01 -7.71
CA VAL A 63 15.05 -14.38 -6.40
C VAL A 63 13.66 -14.73 -5.88
N PHE A 64 12.63 -14.60 -6.72
CA PHE A 64 11.25 -14.94 -6.31
C PHE A 64 11.07 -16.44 -6.07
N ASP A 65 11.68 -17.31 -6.87
CA ASP A 65 11.66 -18.77 -6.66
C ASP A 65 12.22 -19.12 -5.27
N LYS A 66 13.29 -18.45 -4.85
CA LYS A 66 13.84 -18.63 -3.48
C LYS A 66 12.92 -18.14 -2.39
N LEU A 67 12.21 -17.01 -2.59
CA LEU A 67 11.22 -16.54 -1.64
C LEU A 67 10.05 -17.52 -1.50
N LEU A 68 9.63 -18.12 -2.62
CA LEU A 68 8.60 -19.17 -2.66
C LEU A 68 9.07 -20.44 -1.95
N GLU A 69 10.29 -20.92 -2.23
CA GLU A 69 10.89 -22.09 -1.59
C GLU A 69 11.01 -21.93 -0.07
N ASN A 70 11.23 -20.72 0.41
CA ASN A 70 11.34 -20.41 1.84
C ASN A 70 10.00 -20.04 2.49
N GLU A 71 8.89 -20.12 1.75
CA GLU A 71 7.56 -19.73 2.22
C GLU A 71 7.51 -18.30 2.78
N THR A 72 8.37 -17.41 2.27
CA THR A 72 8.45 -16.03 2.73
C THR A 72 7.16 -15.28 2.39
N VAL A 73 6.60 -14.61 3.38
CA VAL A 73 5.44 -13.74 3.18
C VAL A 73 5.90 -12.37 2.69
N TRP A 74 5.20 -11.79 1.74
CA TRP A 74 5.54 -10.47 1.22
C TRP A 74 4.41 -9.46 1.43
N ASP A 75 4.74 -8.34 2.12
CA ASP A 75 3.94 -7.13 2.20
C ASP A 75 4.55 -6.06 1.28
N PRO A 76 4.03 -5.86 0.06
CA PRO A 76 4.62 -4.90 -0.86
C PRO A 76 4.43 -3.44 -0.45
N THR A 77 3.38 -3.11 0.30
CA THR A 77 3.11 -1.73 0.79
C THR A 77 3.20 -0.69 -0.33
N MET A 78 2.52 -0.95 -1.44
CA MET A 78 2.63 -0.12 -2.65
C MET A 78 2.16 1.31 -2.42
N VAL A 79 1.13 1.49 -1.62
CA VAL A 79 0.45 2.79 -1.43
C VAL A 79 1.39 3.87 -0.89
N VAL A 80 2.31 3.53 0.00
CA VAL A 80 3.24 4.51 0.59
C VAL A 80 4.21 5.07 -0.46
N TYR A 81 4.48 4.32 -1.51
CA TYR A 81 5.35 4.74 -2.62
C TYR A 81 4.60 5.38 -3.78
N GLU A 82 3.29 5.47 -3.73
CA GLU A 82 2.50 6.00 -4.85
C GLU A 82 2.85 7.48 -5.13
N GLY A 83 3.24 8.24 -4.12
CA GLY A 83 3.74 9.60 -4.27
C GLY A 83 5.00 9.73 -5.13
N HIS A 84 5.84 8.71 -5.22
CA HIS A 84 7.02 8.71 -6.10
C HIS A 84 6.63 8.55 -7.57
N ARG A 85 5.55 7.84 -7.83
CA ARG A 85 4.97 7.62 -9.15
C ARG A 85 4.14 8.82 -9.62
N ASP A 86 3.40 9.44 -8.71
CA ASP A 86 2.45 10.51 -9.03
C ASP A 86 2.19 11.39 -7.79
N TYR A 87 3.12 12.27 -7.52
CA TYR A 87 3.10 13.12 -6.33
C TYR A 87 1.87 14.03 -6.25
N GLU A 88 1.55 14.72 -7.35
CA GLU A 88 0.41 15.64 -7.36
C GLU A 88 -0.93 14.91 -7.17
N ARG A 89 -1.07 13.71 -7.70
CA ARG A 89 -2.27 12.89 -7.49
C ARG A 89 -2.47 12.57 -6.02
N VAL A 90 -1.45 12.05 -5.32
CA VAL A 90 -1.60 11.67 -3.92
C VAL A 90 -1.80 12.86 -3.00
N LYS A 91 -1.22 14.01 -3.33
CA LYS A 91 -1.37 15.27 -2.61
C LYS A 91 -2.79 15.86 -2.73
N THR A 92 -3.48 15.61 -3.84
CA THR A 92 -4.79 16.22 -4.16
C THR A 92 -5.97 15.27 -3.95
N LEU A 93 -5.80 14.21 -3.16
CA LEU A 93 -6.88 13.26 -2.87
C LEU A 93 -8.03 13.96 -2.11
N PRO A 94 -9.31 13.65 -2.44
CA PRO A 94 -10.46 14.44 -2.02
C PRO A 94 -10.76 14.42 -0.53
N TRP A 95 -10.13 13.52 0.22
CA TRP A 95 -10.32 13.40 1.67
C TRP A 95 -9.33 14.26 2.48
N HIS A 96 -8.21 14.70 1.91
CA HIS A 96 -7.20 15.43 2.67
C HIS A 96 -7.75 16.69 3.35
N GLU A 97 -8.48 17.52 2.64
CA GLU A 97 -9.03 18.74 3.18
C GLU A 97 -9.93 18.53 4.40
N LYS A 98 -10.66 17.41 4.42
CA LYS A 98 -11.69 17.12 5.44
C LYS A 98 -11.19 16.30 6.62
N TYR A 99 -10.10 15.55 6.43
CA TYR A 99 -9.64 14.57 7.42
C TYR A 99 -8.17 14.72 7.78
N THR A 100 -7.54 15.85 7.41
CA THR A 100 -6.13 16.12 7.72
C THR A 100 -6.01 17.49 8.41
N VAL A 101 -5.51 17.49 9.65
CA VAL A 101 -5.17 18.74 10.34
C VAL A 101 -3.90 19.36 9.75
N ARG A 102 -3.72 20.67 9.93
CA ARG A 102 -2.58 21.42 9.39
C ARG A 102 -1.23 20.81 9.78
N GLN A 103 -1.06 20.42 11.03
CA GLN A 103 0.19 19.84 11.54
C GLN A 103 0.55 18.53 10.82
N LEU A 104 -0.46 17.68 10.56
CA LEU A 104 -0.26 16.43 9.82
C LEU A 104 0.05 16.71 8.35
N TRP A 105 -0.63 17.69 7.74
CA TRP A 105 -0.36 18.12 6.38
C TRP A 105 1.07 18.66 6.21
N GLU A 106 1.50 19.50 7.14
CA GLU A 106 2.87 20.01 7.17
C GLU A 106 3.89 18.88 7.36
N ALA A 107 3.55 17.86 8.18
CA ALA A 107 4.40 16.68 8.35
C ALA A 107 4.56 15.86 7.06
N TYR A 108 3.56 15.82 6.20
CA TYR A 108 3.63 15.19 4.89
C TYR A 108 4.35 16.01 3.83
N SER A 109 4.44 17.32 4.02
CA SER A 109 5.09 18.21 3.06
C SER A 109 6.58 17.94 3.01
N PRO A 110 7.19 17.93 1.80
CA PRO A 110 8.61 17.73 1.64
C PRO A 110 9.42 18.73 2.49
N SER A 111 10.31 18.22 3.33
CA SER A 111 11.18 19.01 4.19
C SER A 111 12.54 18.35 4.35
N PRO A 112 13.66 19.09 4.25
CA PRO A 112 14.99 18.54 4.51
C PRO A 112 15.06 17.91 5.90
N GLY A 113 15.63 16.70 5.99
CA GLY A 113 15.82 15.99 7.24
C GLY A 113 14.59 15.27 7.79
N ARG A 114 13.44 15.34 7.12
CA ARG A 114 12.28 14.48 7.47
C ARG A 114 12.34 13.18 6.69
N HIS A 115 12.12 12.08 7.39
CA HIS A 115 11.98 10.77 6.78
C HIS A 115 10.82 10.75 5.77
N ALA A 116 11.02 10.05 4.65
CA ALA A 116 10.04 9.89 3.56
C ALA A 116 9.58 11.19 2.85
N THR A 117 10.30 12.31 3.01
CA THR A 117 9.97 13.58 2.34
C THR A 117 11.06 14.03 1.36
N HIS A 118 11.54 13.15 0.51
CA HIS A 118 12.76 13.34 -0.31
C HIS A 118 12.48 13.69 -1.77
N PHE A 119 11.42 14.43 -2.04
CA PHE A 119 11.08 14.90 -3.40
C PHE A 119 11.89 16.14 -3.83
N PHE A 120 12.90 16.55 -3.04
CA PHE A 120 13.77 17.65 -3.39
C PHE A 120 14.55 17.38 -4.66
N ASN A 121 14.55 18.35 -5.57
CA ASN A 121 15.20 18.22 -6.87
C ASN A 121 14.69 17.04 -7.70
N TRP A 122 13.45 16.59 -7.45
CA TRP A 122 12.81 15.53 -8.20
C TRP A 122 12.64 15.95 -9.66
N LYS A 123 13.09 15.13 -10.58
CA LYS A 123 13.05 15.40 -12.02
C LYS A 123 11.95 14.59 -12.68
N THR A 124 11.47 15.04 -13.84
CA THR A 124 10.55 14.25 -14.68
C THR A 124 11.08 12.84 -14.96
N SER A 125 12.42 12.71 -15.13
CA SER A 125 13.05 11.40 -15.31
C SER A 125 12.89 10.48 -14.09
N ASP A 126 12.88 11.02 -12.88
CA ASP A 126 12.68 10.25 -11.64
C ASP A 126 11.24 9.72 -11.55
N GLU A 127 10.25 10.54 -11.87
CA GLU A 127 8.86 10.08 -11.96
C GLU A 127 8.65 9.03 -13.04
N ILE A 128 9.26 9.20 -14.22
CA ILE A 128 9.19 8.21 -15.29
C ILE A 128 9.80 6.88 -14.84
N ALA A 129 10.95 6.93 -14.15
CA ALA A 129 11.59 5.73 -13.62
C ALA A 129 10.68 5.02 -12.60
N TRP A 130 10.01 5.77 -11.73
CA TRP A 130 9.07 5.22 -10.75
C TRP A 130 7.78 4.68 -11.39
N LYS A 131 7.24 5.32 -12.43
CA LYS A 131 6.10 4.80 -13.21
C LYS A 131 6.46 3.45 -13.86
N ARG A 132 7.68 3.33 -14.42
CA ARG A 132 8.19 2.06 -14.96
C ARG A 132 8.40 1.02 -13.86
N LYS A 133 8.99 1.41 -12.73
CA LYS A 133 9.13 0.53 -11.57
C LYS A 133 7.79 -0.08 -11.17
N TYR A 134 6.73 0.72 -11.05
CA TYR A 134 5.42 0.21 -10.68
C TYR A 134 4.90 -0.84 -11.65
N GLN A 135 5.07 -0.64 -12.96
CA GLN A 135 4.69 -1.62 -13.97
C GLN A 135 5.46 -2.93 -13.83
N ILE A 136 6.77 -2.86 -13.56
CA ILE A 136 7.62 -4.02 -13.35
C ILE A 136 7.27 -4.71 -12.03
N TRP A 137 7.19 -3.94 -10.97
CA TRP A 137 6.92 -4.42 -9.62
C TRP A 137 5.58 -5.14 -9.53
N MET A 138 4.51 -4.56 -10.08
CA MET A 138 3.18 -5.17 -10.12
C MET A 138 3.18 -6.50 -10.90
N LYS A 139 3.95 -6.61 -11.99
CA LYS A 139 4.12 -7.89 -12.69
C LYS A 139 4.76 -8.96 -11.81
N TRP A 140 5.75 -8.58 -11.00
CA TRP A 140 6.42 -9.50 -10.10
C TRP A 140 5.60 -9.82 -8.86
N ILE A 141 4.78 -8.90 -8.36
CA ILE A 141 3.76 -9.17 -7.34
C ILE A 141 2.77 -10.23 -7.86
N LYS A 142 2.26 -10.02 -9.09
CA LYS A 142 1.36 -10.98 -9.73
C LYS A 142 2.03 -12.33 -9.96
N TYR A 143 3.29 -12.35 -10.44
CA TYR A 143 4.07 -13.57 -10.59
C TYR A 143 4.21 -14.33 -9.27
N PHE A 144 4.60 -13.65 -8.20
CA PHE A 144 4.75 -14.25 -6.88
C PHE A 144 3.43 -14.88 -6.39
N PHE A 145 2.33 -14.13 -6.51
CA PHE A 145 0.99 -14.62 -6.18
C PHE A 145 0.59 -15.85 -7.01
N ASP A 146 0.74 -15.79 -8.31
CA ASP A 146 0.33 -16.87 -9.23
C ASP A 146 1.12 -18.16 -9.03
N ASN A 147 2.32 -18.09 -8.48
CA ASN A 147 3.15 -19.23 -8.14
C ASN A 147 3.01 -19.69 -6.67
N GLY A 148 1.95 -19.27 -6.00
CA GLY A 148 1.59 -19.72 -4.65
C GLY A 148 2.24 -18.93 -3.51
N GLY A 149 2.88 -17.80 -3.80
CA GLY A 149 3.45 -16.93 -2.79
C GLY A 149 2.37 -16.29 -1.91
N THR A 150 2.67 -16.15 -0.63
CA THR A 150 1.79 -15.52 0.33
C THR A 150 2.00 -14.02 0.34
N LEU A 151 0.98 -13.26 -0.09
CA LEU A 151 0.91 -11.81 0.05
C LEU A 151 0.07 -11.43 1.28
N VAL A 152 0.42 -10.31 1.90
CA VAL A 152 -0.39 -9.60 2.89
C VAL A 152 -0.52 -8.14 2.51
N ALA A 153 -1.48 -7.42 3.09
CA ALA A 153 -1.74 -6.02 2.78
C ALA A 153 -1.43 -5.13 3.98
N GLY A 154 -0.36 -4.38 3.88
CA GLY A 154 0.01 -3.27 4.75
C GLY A 154 -0.04 -1.94 4.01
N SER A 155 -0.13 -0.84 4.72
CA SER A 155 -0.17 0.50 4.11
C SER A 155 0.98 1.41 4.55
N ASP A 156 1.75 1.03 5.57
CA ASP A 156 2.80 1.84 6.18
C ASP A 156 2.41 3.33 6.33
N THR A 157 1.15 3.54 6.77
CA THR A 157 0.60 4.89 7.03
C THR A 157 1.36 5.45 8.24
N ALA A 158 1.80 6.62 8.26
CA ALA A 158 1.48 7.95 7.90
C ALA A 158 2.65 8.64 7.16
N PHE A 159 2.99 8.20 5.99
CA PHE A 159 4.02 8.82 5.15
C PHE A 159 3.43 9.27 3.82
N ILE A 160 4.02 10.29 3.22
CA ILE A 160 3.80 10.71 1.82
C ILE A 160 2.30 10.78 1.46
N TYR A 161 1.53 11.50 2.28
CA TYR A 161 0.08 11.68 2.11
C TYR A 161 -0.76 10.39 2.19
N ALA A 162 -0.20 9.30 2.69
CA ALA A 162 -0.94 8.08 2.99
C ALA A 162 -1.70 8.26 4.32
N LEU A 163 -3.00 8.55 4.27
CA LEU A 163 -3.81 8.90 5.42
C LEU A 163 -4.42 7.66 6.08
N PHE A 164 -4.43 7.63 7.42
CA PHE A 164 -5.13 6.61 8.19
C PHE A 164 -6.60 6.47 7.78
N GLY A 165 -7.11 5.24 7.70
CA GLY A 165 -8.48 4.94 7.29
C GLY A 165 -8.73 4.97 5.78
N PHE A 166 -7.75 5.43 4.98
CA PHE A 166 -7.86 5.52 3.52
C PHE A 166 -6.78 4.69 2.80
N ALA A 167 -5.55 4.72 3.29
CA ALA A 167 -4.41 4.13 2.59
C ALA A 167 -4.54 2.62 2.38
N LEU A 168 -5.05 1.86 3.36
CA LEU A 168 -5.24 0.42 3.19
C LEU A 168 -6.19 0.09 2.02
N ILE A 169 -7.27 0.84 1.86
CA ILE A 169 -8.20 0.60 0.75
C ILE A 169 -7.52 0.87 -0.58
N ARG A 170 -6.66 1.91 -0.64
CA ARG A 170 -5.85 2.18 -1.83
C ARG A 170 -4.85 1.06 -2.11
N GLU A 171 -4.27 0.43 -1.10
CA GLU A 171 -3.40 -0.75 -1.29
C GLU A 171 -4.17 -1.90 -1.96
N LEU A 172 -5.42 -2.15 -1.56
CA LEU A 172 -6.26 -3.16 -2.20
C LEU A 172 -6.54 -2.82 -3.68
N GLU A 173 -6.78 -1.54 -4.00
CA GLU A 173 -6.92 -1.10 -5.40
C GLU A 173 -5.63 -1.33 -6.19
N LEU A 174 -4.46 -1.14 -5.57
CA LEU A 174 -3.15 -1.37 -6.20
C LEU A 174 -2.89 -2.86 -6.46
N PHE A 175 -3.31 -3.76 -5.58
CA PHE A 175 -3.30 -5.20 -5.87
C PHE A 175 -4.21 -5.55 -7.06
N GLN A 176 -5.35 -4.89 -7.20
CA GLN A 176 -6.21 -5.08 -8.37
C GLN A 176 -5.57 -4.51 -9.64
N GLU A 177 -4.88 -3.36 -9.55
CA GLU A 177 -4.08 -2.79 -10.66
C GLU A 177 -2.96 -3.78 -11.08
N ALA A 178 -2.39 -4.52 -10.14
CA ALA A 178 -1.43 -5.59 -10.41
C ALA A 178 -2.04 -6.83 -11.09
N GLY A 179 -3.37 -6.91 -11.20
CA GLY A 179 -4.09 -7.99 -11.86
C GLY A 179 -4.52 -9.14 -10.95
N ILE A 180 -4.53 -8.95 -9.63
CA ILE A 180 -5.05 -9.93 -8.67
C ILE A 180 -6.57 -9.78 -8.59
N HIS A 181 -7.26 -10.92 -8.52
CA HIS A 181 -8.73 -10.92 -8.47
C HIS A 181 -9.27 -10.42 -7.11
N PRO A 182 -10.36 -9.62 -7.07
CA PRO A 182 -10.86 -9.00 -5.84
C PRO A 182 -11.06 -9.96 -4.66
N ILE A 183 -11.58 -11.17 -4.88
CA ILE A 183 -11.77 -12.13 -3.79
C ILE A 183 -10.45 -12.59 -3.16
N ASP A 184 -9.39 -12.69 -3.94
CA ASP A 184 -8.07 -13.06 -3.44
C ASP A 184 -7.41 -11.88 -2.72
N ILE A 185 -7.67 -10.64 -3.17
CA ILE A 185 -7.24 -9.42 -2.46
C ILE A 185 -7.88 -9.34 -1.07
N ILE A 186 -9.16 -9.69 -0.94
CA ILE A 186 -9.81 -9.79 0.38
C ILE A 186 -9.11 -10.82 1.27
N LYS A 187 -8.70 -11.98 0.72
CA LYS A 187 -7.93 -12.98 1.48
C LYS A 187 -6.56 -12.45 1.88
N ILE A 188 -5.86 -11.73 0.98
CA ILE A 188 -4.59 -11.06 1.26
C ILE A 188 -4.73 -10.12 2.46
N ALA A 189 -5.79 -9.31 2.51
CA ALA A 189 -6.05 -8.35 3.56
C ALA A 189 -6.61 -8.95 4.87
N THR A 190 -7.05 -10.20 4.87
CA THR A 190 -7.73 -10.83 6.02
C THR A 190 -7.08 -12.15 6.42
N THR A 191 -7.40 -13.21 5.70
CA THR A 191 -7.01 -14.59 6.01
C THR A 191 -5.49 -14.75 6.07
N ASN A 192 -4.77 -14.21 5.07
CA ASN A 192 -3.32 -14.31 5.01
C ASN A 192 -2.66 -13.50 6.13
N ALA A 193 -3.15 -12.26 6.37
CA ALA A 193 -2.63 -11.41 7.44
C ALA A 193 -2.79 -12.08 8.82
N HIS A 194 -3.94 -12.68 9.10
CA HIS A 194 -4.16 -13.40 10.35
C HIS A 194 -3.24 -14.63 10.49
N LYS A 195 -3.03 -15.38 9.42
CA LYS A 195 -2.09 -16.52 9.42
C LYS A 195 -0.67 -16.05 9.72
N THR A 196 -0.23 -15.00 9.05
CA THR A 196 1.12 -14.44 9.24
C THR A 196 1.35 -13.95 10.66
N LEU A 197 0.32 -13.37 11.29
CA LEU A 197 0.37 -12.93 12.69
C LEU A 197 0.16 -14.05 13.72
N GLY A 198 0.02 -15.31 13.29
CA GLY A 198 -0.23 -16.45 14.17
C GLY A 198 -1.67 -16.53 14.70
N ASN A 199 -2.58 -15.69 14.23
CA ASN A 199 -3.98 -15.67 14.64
C ASN A 199 -4.81 -16.68 13.84
N ILE A 200 -4.49 -17.96 13.96
CA ILE A 200 -5.07 -19.04 13.13
C ILE A 200 -6.59 -19.11 13.25
N GLU A 201 -7.15 -18.83 14.42
CA GLU A 201 -8.59 -18.85 14.61
C GLU A 201 -9.33 -17.83 13.75
N LEU A 202 -8.77 -16.63 13.58
CA LEU A 202 -9.32 -15.58 12.73
C LEU A 202 -9.11 -15.85 11.23
N SER A 203 -8.10 -16.65 10.88
CA SER A 203 -7.79 -16.96 9.48
C SER A 203 -8.83 -17.85 8.79
N ASN A 204 -9.78 -18.44 9.51
CA ASN A 204 -10.80 -19.33 8.97
C ASN A 204 -12.07 -18.58 8.50
N GLY A 205 -12.03 -17.26 8.44
CA GLY A 205 -13.15 -16.42 8.00
C GLY A 205 -14.29 -16.32 9.01
N ILE A 206 -15.44 -15.81 8.55
CA ILE A 206 -16.63 -15.61 9.38
C ILE A 206 -17.30 -16.95 9.67
N ARG A 207 -17.36 -17.31 10.94
CA ARG A 207 -18.02 -18.55 11.40
C ARG A 207 -18.57 -18.39 12.81
N LYS A 208 -19.50 -19.26 13.18
CA LYS A 208 -20.02 -19.31 14.53
C LYS A 208 -18.90 -19.55 15.54
N ASP A 209 -18.97 -18.88 16.67
CA ASP A 209 -18.01 -18.96 17.79
C ASP A 209 -16.60 -18.44 17.46
N ALA A 210 -16.38 -17.81 16.30
CA ALA A 210 -15.15 -17.07 16.03
C ALA A 210 -15.14 -15.69 16.70
N PRO A 211 -13.96 -15.13 17.02
CA PRO A 211 -13.86 -13.74 17.46
C PRO A 211 -14.56 -12.79 16.46
N ALA A 212 -15.31 -11.82 16.98
CA ALA A 212 -16.02 -10.86 16.16
C ALA A 212 -15.09 -9.69 15.77
N ASP A 213 -14.23 -9.94 14.78
CA ASP A 213 -13.41 -8.94 14.09
C ASP A 213 -13.97 -8.77 12.67
N LEU A 214 -14.84 -7.79 12.47
CA LEU A 214 -15.67 -7.68 11.27
C LEU A 214 -15.69 -6.24 10.75
N ALA A 215 -15.78 -6.10 9.42
CA ALA A 215 -16.17 -4.85 8.76
C ALA A 215 -17.52 -5.03 8.08
N ILE A 216 -18.47 -4.15 8.36
CA ILE A 216 -19.81 -4.16 7.74
C ILE A 216 -19.84 -3.01 6.73
N ILE A 217 -20.00 -3.38 5.46
CA ILE A 217 -19.85 -2.50 4.30
C ILE A 217 -21.20 -2.40 3.59
N ASP A 218 -21.63 -1.19 3.30
CA ASP A 218 -22.75 -0.90 2.42
C ASP A 218 -22.24 -0.85 0.98
N GLY A 219 -22.38 -1.96 0.28
CA GLY A 219 -21.90 -2.17 -1.08
C GLY A 219 -21.14 -3.49 -1.24
N ASN A 220 -20.82 -3.84 -2.48
CA ASN A 220 -20.08 -5.06 -2.80
C ASN A 220 -18.60 -4.74 -3.10
N PRO A 221 -17.64 -5.06 -2.20
CA PRO A 221 -16.23 -4.79 -2.44
C PRO A 221 -15.64 -5.61 -3.59
N LEU A 222 -16.27 -6.73 -3.99
CA LEU A 222 -15.80 -7.52 -5.12
C LEU A 222 -16.03 -6.81 -6.47
N ASP A 223 -17.03 -5.93 -6.53
CA ASP A 223 -17.30 -5.12 -7.72
C ASP A 223 -16.50 -3.82 -7.70
N ASN A 224 -16.30 -3.24 -6.51
CA ASN A 224 -15.65 -1.95 -6.37
C ASN A 224 -15.08 -1.75 -4.96
N PHE A 225 -13.76 -1.81 -4.80
CA PHE A 225 -13.10 -1.57 -3.51
C PHE A 225 -13.38 -0.18 -2.92
N LYS A 226 -13.74 0.81 -3.74
CA LYS A 226 -14.06 2.17 -3.24
C LYS A 226 -15.25 2.18 -2.27
N VAL A 227 -16.13 1.17 -2.28
CA VAL A 227 -17.18 1.02 -1.27
C VAL A 227 -16.62 0.71 0.13
N MET A 228 -15.35 0.39 0.25
CA MET A 228 -14.68 0.16 1.54
C MET A 228 -14.15 1.45 2.18
N TYR A 229 -14.05 2.57 1.44
CA TYR A 229 -13.77 3.85 2.08
C TYR A 229 -14.91 4.21 3.04
N GLY A 230 -14.59 4.66 4.24
CA GLY A 230 -15.60 5.10 5.20
C GLY A 230 -16.49 6.24 4.66
N THR A 231 -15.95 7.06 3.77
CA THR A 231 -16.70 8.10 3.04
C THR A 231 -17.66 7.55 1.99
N GLY A 232 -17.53 6.28 1.60
CA GLY A 232 -18.30 5.70 0.48
C GLY A 232 -17.80 6.18 -0.88
N ILE A 233 -18.63 5.93 -1.90
CA ILE A 233 -18.39 6.34 -3.28
C ILE A 233 -19.19 7.58 -3.66
N GLN A 234 -18.64 8.37 -4.56
CA GLN A 234 -19.38 9.45 -5.19
C GLN A 234 -20.40 8.87 -6.18
N SER A 235 -21.62 9.36 -6.11
CA SER A 235 -22.72 9.00 -6.99
C SER A 235 -23.39 10.27 -7.49
N TYR A 236 -23.68 10.32 -8.78
CA TYR A 236 -24.46 11.39 -9.36
C TYR A 236 -25.94 11.10 -9.19
N SER A 237 -26.71 12.09 -8.72
CA SER A 237 -28.17 12.04 -8.66
C SER A 237 -28.72 12.82 -9.85
N GLU A 238 -29.39 12.14 -10.79
CA GLU A 238 -30.04 12.78 -11.93
C GLU A 238 -31.23 13.66 -11.49
N GLU A 239 -31.94 13.24 -10.45
CA GLU A 239 -33.09 13.98 -9.91
C GLU A 239 -32.72 15.32 -9.29
N GLY A 240 -31.58 15.39 -8.59
CA GLY A 240 -31.12 16.60 -7.90
C GLY A 240 -29.96 17.32 -8.59
N LEU A 241 -29.46 16.85 -9.72
CA LEU A 241 -28.24 17.35 -10.39
C LEU A 241 -27.08 17.57 -9.41
N SER A 242 -26.94 16.64 -8.46
CA SER A 242 -25.99 16.76 -7.36
C SER A 242 -25.10 15.52 -7.22
N ILE A 243 -23.89 15.75 -6.72
CA ILE A 243 -22.99 14.66 -6.33
C ILE A 243 -23.30 14.29 -4.86
N THR A 244 -23.66 13.05 -4.65
CA THR A 244 -23.89 12.48 -3.32
C THR A 244 -22.83 11.43 -3.00
N GLN A 245 -22.62 11.15 -1.72
CA GLN A 245 -21.82 10.01 -1.28
C GLN A 245 -22.75 8.93 -0.73
N ARG A 246 -22.54 7.70 -1.14
CA ARG A 246 -23.32 6.55 -0.68
C ARG A 246 -22.43 5.35 -0.38
N GLY A 247 -22.95 4.44 0.44
CA GLY A 247 -22.23 3.22 0.82
C GLY A 247 -21.10 3.49 1.81
N GLY A 248 -20.09 2.66 1.74
CA GLY A 248 -18.92 2.71 2.61
C GLY A 248 -19.02 1.79 3.81
N VAL A 249 -17.91 1.68 4.56
CA VAL A 249 -17.91 0.96 5.84
C VAL A 249 -18.85 1.66 6.82
N GLN A 250 -19.83 0.91 7.34
CA GLN A 250 -20.79 1.40 8.31
C GLN A 250 -20.27 1.17 9.73
N TRP A 251 -19.85 -0.06 10.01
CA TRP A 251 -19.30 -0.43 11.30
C TRP A 251 -18.04 -1.28 11.14
N THR A 252 -17.10 -1.10 12.06
CA THR A 252 -16.05 -2.07 12.34
C THR A 252 -16.30 -2.65 13.72
N ILE A 253 -16.06 -3.94 13.87
CA ILE A 253 -16.20 -4.65 15.13
C ILE A 253 -14.85 -5.25 15.47
N LYS A 254 -14.35 -4.99 16.66
CA LYS A 254 -13.09 -5.53 17.17
C LYS A 254 -13.32 -6.16 18.53
N ASN A 255 -13.08 -7.47 18.64
CA ASN A 255 -13.36 -8.25 19.86
C ASN A 255 -14.78 -8.01 20.40
N GLY A 256 -15.79 -7.89 19.51
CA GLY A 256 -17.16 -7.61 19.86
C GLY A 256 -17.50 -6.14 20.17
N ILE A 257 -16.51 -5.25 20.22
CA ILE A 257 -16.74 -3.79 20.38
C ILE A 257 -17.08 -3.20 19.03
N ILE A 258 -18.22 -2.50 18.96
CA ILE A 258 -18.75 -1.91 17.73
C ILE A 258 -18.30 -0.45 17.65
N PHE A 259 -17.69 -0.10 16.50
CA PHE A 259 -17.32 1.26 16.14
C PHE A 259 -18.18 1.73 14.97
N ASP A 260 -18.92 2.81 15.17
CA ASP A 260 -19.69 3.48 14.11
C ASP A 260 -18.74 4.32 13.25
N CYS A 261 -18.42 3.83 12.05
CA CYS A 261 -17.46 4.48 11.17
C CYS A 261 -17.96 5.81 10.62
N LYS A 262 -19.27 5.97 10.45
CA LYS A 262 -19.84 7.25 9.98
C LYS A 262 -19.75 8.32 11.04
N LYS A 263 -20.05 7.95 12.30
CA LYS A 263 -19.90 8.83 13.45
C LYS A 263 -18.45 9.25 13.65
N LEU A 264 -17.51 8.29 13.64
CA LEU A 264 -16.07 8.58 13.77
C LEU A 264 -15.57 9.53 12.68
N LEU A 265 -15.95 9.31 11.41
CA LEU A 265 -15.58 10.22 10.33
C LEU A 265 -16.19 11.61 10.50
N HIS A 266 -17.41 11.71 11.04
CA HIS A 266 -18.02 12.99 11.33
C HIS A 266 -17.23 13.73 12.43
N GLU A 267 -16.92 13.05 13.52
CA GLU A 267 -16.13 13.60 14.64
C GLU A 267 -14.73 14.07 14.18
N VAL A 268 -14.04 13.29 13.35
CA VAL A 268 -12.74 13.69 12.78
C VAL A 268 -12.89 14.94 11.91
N ARG A 269 -13.91 14.99 11.07
CA ARG A 269 -14.17 16.15 10.20
C ARG A 269 -14.45 17.40 11.02
N ASP A 270 -15.29 17.29 12.05
CA ASP A 270 -15.63 18.42 12.92
C ASP A 270 -14.40 18.91 13.70
N TYR A 271 -13.55 17.96 14.15
CA TYR A 271 -12.28 18.30 14.76
C TYR A 271 -11.35 19.05 13.78
N VAL A 272 -11.17 18.54 12.56
CA VAL A 272 -10.37 19.21 11.53
C VAL A 272 -10.91 20.61 11.23
N GLU A 273 -12.23 20.76 11.10
CA GLU A 273 -12.84 22.06 10.85
C GLU A 273 -12.62 23.05 12.00
N SER A 274 -12.68 22.58 13.25
CA SER A 274 -12.39 23.41 14.43
C SER A 274 -10.96 23.94 14.47
N GLN A 275 -10.02 23.20 13.86
CA GLN A 275 -8.59 23.59 13.81
C GLN A 275 -8.26 24.56 12.67
N LYS A 276 -9.18 24.82 11.74
CA LYS A 276 -8.95 25.77 10.63
C LYS A 276 -9.01 27.24 11.04
N GLY A 277 -9.53 27.53 12.21
CA GLY A 277 -9.69 28.88 12.77
C GLY A 277 -8.50 29.36 13.61
N GLU A 278 -7.51 28.52 13.84
CA GLU A 278 -6.26 28.83 14.53
C GLU A 278 -5.09 28.94 13.51
#